data_4c2ea95acc84f0f1c13575f267daafe3
#
_entry.id   4c2ea95acc84f0f1c13575f267daafe3
#
_cell.length_a   1.000
_cell.length_b   1.000
_cell.length_c   1.000
_cell.angle_alpha   90.00
_cell.angle_beta   90.00
_cell.angle_gamma   90.00
#
_symmetry.space_group_name_H-M   'P 1'
#
loop_
_entity.id
_entity.type
_entity.pdbx_description
1 polymer ?
#
loop_
_entity_poly.entity_id
_entity_poly.type
_entity_poly.pdbx_seq_one_letter_code
_entity_poly.pdbx_strand_id
1 'polypeptide(L)'
;ANQYCDRVYLTDDNPRDENPKKIRLAIKKTIDKSKVFEISNRSKAIYKAIFDLKTADILVVAGKGHEETQDYGKFVNKFSDRLEILQNIKLKNKILSTNLKINILKEISNSPQINPNIRTNNVSINSKSINKNDIFFAIKGNNKDGNLYVKEAFQNGASLVIANNQKKKL
;
A
#
# COMPACT_ATOMS: atom_id res chain seq x y z
N ALA A 1 21.43 15.38 1.58
CA ALA A 1 20.34 14.76 2.37
C ALA A 1 20.12 15.49 3.69
N ASN A 2 21.17 15.65 4.53
CA ASN A 2 20.99 16.19 5.89
C ASN A 2 20.27 17.55 5.96
N GLN A 3 20.53 18.44 5.00
CA GLN A 3 19.96 19.79 4.96
C GLN A 3 18.50 19.82 4.46
N TYR A 4 18.15 18.93 3.52
CA TYR A 4 16.89 19.01 2.76
C TYR A 4 15.90 17.89 3.05
N CYS A 5 16.28 16.89 3.88
CA CYS A 5 15.42 15.77 4.17
C CYS A 5 15.03 15.77 5.66
N ASP A 6 13.77 15.46 5.94
CA ASP A 6 13.27 15.23 7.30
C ASP A 6 13.67 13.85 7.82
N ARG A 7 13.82 12.87 6.90
CA ARG A 7 14.22 11.50 7.20
C ARG A 7 15.20 10.99 6.15
N VAL A 8 16.20 10.22 6.59
CA VAL A 8 17.19 9.58 5.73
C VAL A 8 17.25 8.10 6.05
N TYR A 9 16.87 7.25 5.11
CA TYR A 9 17.02 5.79 5.22
C TYR A 9 18.36 5.40 4.60
N LEU A 10 19.35 5.14 5.45
CA LEU A 10 20.70 4.77 5.04
C LEU A 10 20.79 3.27 4.83
N THR A 11 21.15 2.86 3.61
CA THR A 11 21.18 1.45 3.21
C THR A 11 22.41 1.13 2.37
N ASP A 12 22.63 -0.17 2.11
CA ASP A 12 23.70 -0.59 1.19
C ASP A 12 23.35 -0.22 -0.25
N ASP A 13 24.39 0.14 -1.00
CA ASP A 13 24.34 0.27 -2.46
C ASP A 13 25.19 -0.86 -3.07
N ASN A 14 26.30 -0.59 -3.74
CA ASN A 14 27.26 -1.55 -4.25
C ASN A 14 28.54 -1.47 -3.43
N PRO A 15 28.64 -2.16 -2.29
CA PRO A 15 29.87 -2.08 -1.45
C PRO A 15 31.08 -2.74 -2.12
N ARG A 16 30.86 -3.66 -3.08
CA ARG A 16 31.90 -4.41 -3.76
C ARG A 16 32.85 -5.07 -2.75
N ASP A 17 34.15 -4.73 -2.80
CA ASP A 17 35.16 -5.30 -1.91
C ASP A 17 35.25 -4.58 -0.55
N GLU A 18 34.53 -3.49 -0.37
CA GLU A 18 34.53 -2.74 0.88
C GLU A 18 33.54 -3.32 1.89
N ASN A 19 33.79 -3.08 3.17
CA ASN A 19 32.87 -3.47 4.21
C ASN A 19 31.64 -2.53 4.24
N PRO A 20 30.42 -3.01 3.91
CA PRO A 20 29.23 -2.16 3.81
C PRO A 20 28.88 -1.43 5.12
N LYS A 21 29.16 -2.06 6.27
CA LYS A 21 28.95 -1.43 7.58
C LYS A 21 29.88 -0.23 7.80
N LYS A 22 31.15 -0.31 7.35
CA LYS A 22 32.09 0.81 7.45
C LYS A 22 31.63 1.99 6.59
N ILE A 23 31.17 1.71 5.37
CA ILE A 23 30.62 2.75 4.47
C ILE A 23 29.43 3.44 5.13
N ARG A 24 28.44 2.69 5.60
CA ARG A 24 27.27 3.27 6.27
C ARG A 24 27.64 4.08 7.50
N LEU A 25 28.58 3.59 8.34
CA LEU A 25 29.04 4.32 9.51
C LEU A 25 29.71 5.65 9.16
N ALA A 26 30.50 5.68 8.09
CA ALA A 26 31.12 6.93 7.60
C ALA A 26 30.07 7.95 7.18
N ILE A 27 29.08 7.53 6.40
CA ILE A 27 27.98 8.40 5.96
C ILE A 27 27.12 8.84 7.15
N LYS A 28 26.81 7.92 8.06
CA LYS A 28 25.95 8.20 9.24
C LYS A 28 26.52 9.31 10.13
N LYS A 29 27.84 9.42 10.22
CA LYS A 29 28.52 10.49 10.99
C LYS A 29 28.23 11.89 10.46
N THR A 30 27.87 12.02 9.18
CA THR A 30 27.58 13.31 8.52
C THR A 30 26.11 13.70 8.54
N ILE A 31 25.25 12.84 9.11
CA ILE A 31 23.79 13.05 9.15
C ILE A 31 23.36 13.20 10.60
N ASP A 32 22.38 14.08 10.83
CA ASP A 32 21.76 14.27 12.13
C ASP A 32 21.19 12.93 12.65
N LYS A 33 21.54 12.57 13.86
CA LYS A 33 21.15 11.29 14.48
C LYS A 33 19.65 11.16 14.62
N SER A 34 18.90 12.28 14.75
CA SER A 34 17.45 12.26 14.85
C SER A 34 16.75 11.94 13.52
N LYS A 35 17.43 12.15 12.39
CA LYS A 35 16.89 11.98 11.05
C LYS A 35 17.24 10.65 10.39
N VAL A 36 18.31 9.96 10.86
CA VAL A 36 18.88 8.81 10.16
C VAL A 36 18.37 7.48 10.68
N PHE A 37 17.83 6.68 9.77
CA PHE A 37 17.39 5.29 9.99
C PHE A 37 18.32 4.36 9.19
N GLU A 38 19.15 3.59 9.89
CA GLU A 38 20.07 2.65 9.24
C GLU A 38 19.41 1.30 9.03
N ILE A 39 19.26 0.89 7.78
CA ILE A 39 18.70 -0.40 7.37
C ILE A 39 19.59 -0.96 6.26
N SER A 40 20.48 -1.91 6.58
CA SER A 40 21.48 -2.44 5.64
C SER A 40 20.84 -3.03 4.37
N ASN A 41 19.77 -3.81 4.52
CA ASN A 41 19.08 -4.40 3.38
C ASN A 41 18.27 -3.32 2.63
N ARG A 42 18.62 -3.10 1.36
CA ARG A 42 18.04 -2.04 0.52
C ARG A 42 16.56 -2.24 0.23
N SER A 43 16.12 -3.47 -0.01
CA SER A 43 14.69 -3.77 -0.19
C SER A 43 13.88 -3.40 1.07
N LYS A 44 14.37 -3.79 2.25
CA LYS A 44 13.72 -3.43 3.53
C LYS A 44 13.74 -1.92 3.78
N ALA A 45 14.81 -1.22 3.38
CA ALA A 45 14.90 0.23 3.51
C ALA A 45 13.86 0.93 2.63
N ILE A 46 13.73 0.52 1.37
CA ILE A 46 12.73 1.04 0.42
C ILE A 46 11.31 0.74 0.92
N TYR A 47 11.06 -0.50 1.36
CA TYR A 47 9.79 -0.87 1.97
C TYR A 47 9.43 0.06 3.13
N LYS A 48 10.32 0.17 4.11
CA LYS A 48 10.10 1.00 5.31
C LYS A 48 9.86 2.47 4.93
N ALA A 49 10.68 3.03 4.04
CA ALA A 49 10.54 4.41 3.58
C ALA A 49 9.17 4.65 2.92
N ILE A 50 8.72 3.76 2.03
CA ILE A 50 7.41 3.87 1.36
C ILE A 50 6.28 3.79 2.38
N PHE A 51 6.34 2.87 3.35
CA PHE A 51 5.27 2.71 4.34
C PHE A 51 5.21 3.84 5.35
N ASP A 52 6.31 4.54 5.59
CA ASP A 52 6.37 5.71 6.47
C ASP A 52 5.88 7.01 5.80
N LEU A 53 5.74 7.05 4.45
CA LEU A 53 5.21 8.22 3.74
C LEU A 53 3.78 8.54 4.17
N LYS A 54 3.55 9.81 4.43
CA LYS A 54 2.24 10.40 4.65
C LYS A 54 1.75 11.12 3.38
N THR A 55 0.54 11.65 3.43
CA THR A 55 0.00 12.49 2.36
C THR A 55 0.91 13.70 2.12
N ALA A 56 1.21 13.98 0.87
CA ALA A 56 2.09 15.05 0.40
C ALA A 56 3.60 14.86 0.69
N ASP A 57 4.03 13.74 1.30
CA ASP A 57 5.46 13.45 1.41
C ASP A 57 6.06 13.03 0.06
N ILE A 58 7.34 13.36 -0.12
CA ILE A 58 8.12 12.98 -1.30
C ILE A 58 9.25 12.04 -0.86
N LEU A 59 9.36 10.87 -1.50
CA LEU A 59 10.48 9.94 -1.34
C LEU A 59 11.43 10.06 -2.52
N VAL A 60 12.69 10.36 -2.24
CA VAL A 60 13.78 10.30 -3.23
C VAL A 60 14.64 9.07 -2.93
N VAL A 61 14.73 8.14 -3.88
CA VAL A 61 15.63 6.99 -3.82
C VAL A 61 16.82 7.26 -4.73
N ALA A 62 18.02 7.29 -4.15
CA ALA A 62 19.25 7.67 -4.82
C ALA A 62 20.32 6.57 -4.68
N GLY A 63 21.31 6.63 -5.57
CA GLY A 63 22.48 5.73 -5.63
C GLY A 63 22.46 4.90 -6.91
N LYS A 64 21.57 3.91 -7.01
CA LYS A 64 21.58 2.94 -8.11
C LYS A 64 21.09 3.47 -9.47
N GLY A 65 20.21 4.46 -9.49
CA GLY A 65 19.65 4.95 -10.76
C GLY A 65 18.96 3.84 -11.55
N HIS A 66 19.50 3.50 -12.72
CA HIS A 66 18.98 2.47 -13.62
C HIS A 66 19.61 1.08 -13.45
N GLU A 67 20.52 0.93 -12.50
CA GLU A 67 21.18 -0.36 -12.25
C GLU A 67 20.17 -1.44 -11.83
N GLU A 68 20.36 -2.65 -12.37
CA GLU A 68 19.51 -3.81 -12.10
C GLU A 68 20.23 -4.88 -11.26
N THR A 69 21.36 -4.52 -10.65
CA THR A 69 22.13 -5.42 -9.81
C THR A 69 22.60 -4.72 -8.54
N GLN A 70 22.90 -5.50 -7.50
CA GLN A 70 23.58 -5.06 -6.29
C GLN A 70 24.82 -5.93 -6.10
N ASP A 71 26.00 -5.27 -6.12
CA ASP A 71 27.31 -5.91 -6.11
C ASP A 71 27.94 -5.85 -4.72
N TYR A 72 28.19 -7.03 -4.16
CA TYR A 72 28.88 -7.24 -2.88
C TYR A 72 30.30 -7.85 -3.06
N GLY A 73 30.88 -7.73 -4.23
CA GLY A 73 32.19 -8.29 -4.59
C GLY A 73 32.16 -9.81 -4.71
N LYS A 74 31.91 -10.52 -3.63
CA LYS A 74 31.82 -11.98 -3.61
C LYS A 74 30.60 -12.54 -4.34
N PHE A 75 29.55 -11.76 -4.49
CA PHE A 75 28.31 -12.11 -5.17
C PHE A 75 27.60 -10.87 -5.67
N VAL A 76 26.84 -11.04 -6.75
CA VAL A 76 26.01 -10.00 -7.36
C VAL A 76 24.57 -10.49 -7.38
N ASN A 77 23.68 -9.72 -6.77
CA ASN A 77 22.25 -9.99 -6.74
C ASN A 77 21.53 -9.21 -7.84
N LYS A 78 20.51 -9.80 -8.45
CA LYS A 78 19.54 -9.00 -9.22
C LYS A 78 18.76 -8.11 -8.25
N PHE A 79 18.72 -6.81 -8.54
CA PHE A 79 18.05 -5.84 -7.71
C PHE A 79 17.78 -4.56 -8.51
N SER A 80 16.57 -4.07 -8.47
CA SER A 80 16.18 -2.83 -9.13
C SER A 80 15.35 -1.96 -8.18
N ASP A 81 15.84 -0.76 -7.89
CA ASP A 81 15.11 0.23 -7.09
C ASP A 81 13.72 0.48 -7.66
N ARG A 82 13.62 0.60 -8.98
CA ARG A 82 12.34 0.84 -9.67
C ARG A 82 11.33 -0.27 -9.43
N LEU A 83 11.74 -1.53 -9.53
CA LEU A 83 10.84 -2.67 -9.31
C LEU A 83 10.43 -2.77 -7.85
N GLU A 84 11.36 -2.61 -6.92
CA GLU A 84 11.07 -2.58 -5.47
C GLU A 84 10.07 -1.48 -5.11
N ILE A 85 10.28 -0.27 -5.63
CA ILE A 85 9.37 0.86 -5.40
C ILE A 85 7.97 0.55 -5.91
N LEU A 86 7.85 0.08 -7.16
CA LEU A 86 6.55 -0.22 -7.77
C LEU A 86 5.79 -1.31 -7.02
N GLN A 87 6.48 -2.38 -6.60
CA GLN A 87 5.87 -3.46 -5.83
C GLN A 87 5.36 -2.97 -4.47
N ASN A 88 6.17 -2.18 -3.76
CA ASN A 88 5.82 -1.66 -2.44
C ASN A 88 4.71 -0.61 -2.49
N ILE A 89 4.66 0.23 -3.54
CA ILE A 89 3.54 1.15 -3.76
C ILE A 89 2.25 0.38 -4.01
N LYS A 90 2.27 -0.66 -4.86
CA LYS A 90 1.10 -1.51 -5.09
C LYS A 90 0.62 -2.16 -3.80
N LEU A 91 1.55 -2.67 -3.00
CA LEU A 91 1.23 -3.30 -1.72
C LEU A 91 0.62 -2.29 -0.73
N LYS A 92 1.23 -1.12 -0.56
CA LYS A 92 0.71 -0.05 0.30
C LYS A 92 -0.68 0.39 -0.12
N ASN A 93 -0.89 0.64 -1.42
CA ASN A 93 -2.18 1.04 -1.96
C ASN A 93 -3.25 -0.03 -1.75
N LYS A 94 -2.90 -1.31 -1.89
CA LYS A 94 -3.81 -2.42 -1.60
C LYS A 94 -4.22 -2.42 -0.12
N ILE A 95 -3.28 -2.28 0.80
CA ILE A 95 -3.54 -2.24 2.25
C ILE A 95 -4.39 -1.01 2.60
N LEU A 96 -4.00 0.19 2.11
CA LEU A 96 -4.74 1.43 2.36
C LEU A 96 -6.15 1.37 1.79
N SER A 97 -6.34 0.84 0.56
CA SER A 97 -7.66 0.73 -0.04
C SER A 97 -8.57 -0.21 0.75
N THR A 98 -8.03 -1.28 1.32
CA THR A 98 -8.79 -2.22 2.16
C THR A 98 -9.22 -1.56 3.47
N ASN A 99 -8.29 -0.89 4.16
CA ASN A 99 -8.59 -0.19 5.41
C ASN A 99 -9.50 1.02 5.22
N LEU A 100 -9.28 1.78 4.16
CA LEU A 100 -10.10 2.94 3.81
C LEU A 100 -11.53 2.54 3.48
N LYS A 101 -11.72 1.44 2.74
CA LYS A 101 -13.04 0.91 2.41
C LYS A 101 -13.87 0.63 3.66
N ILE A 102 -13.31 -0.05 4.65
CA ILE A 102 -14.02 -0.42 5.88
C ILE A 102 -14.36 0.81 6.71
N ASN A 103 -13.43 1.75 6.88
CA ASN A 103 -13.65 2.95 7.69
C ASN A 103 -14.67 3.90 7.04
N ILE A 104 -14.53 4.18 5.74
CA ILE A 104 -15.50 4.99 4.98
C ILE A 104 -16.89 4.34 5.01
N LEU A 105 -16.97 3.02 4.87
CA LEU A 105 -18.23 2.32 4.89
C LEU A 105 -18.93 2.40 6.23
N LYS A 106 -18.20 2.40 7.34
CA LYS A 106 -18.75 2.63 8.67
C LYS A 106 -19.31 4.04 8.83
N GLU A 107 -18.61 5.05 8.32
CA GLU A 107 -19.05 6.45 8.37
C GLU A 107 -20.26 6.71 7.50
N ILE A 108 -20.22 6.26 6.23
CA ILE A 108 -21.30 6.50 5.25
C ILE A 108 -22.57 5.70 5.57
N SER A 109 -22.42 4.47 6.04
CA SER A 109 -23.58 3.60 6.28
C SER A 109 -24.29 3.89 7.60
N ASN A 110 -23.69 4.71 8.47
CA ASN A 110 -24.17 4.92 9.84
C ASN A 110 -24.48 3.60 10.57
N SER A 111 -23.78 2.52 10.16
CA SER A 111 -24.02 1.16 10.59
C SER A 111 -22.88 0.69 11.48
N PRO A 112 -23.08 0.68 12.82
CA PRO A 112 -22.07 0.21 13.75
C PRO A 112 -21.80 -1.30 13.64
N GLN A 113 -22.61 -2.02 12.87
CA GLN A 113 -22.60 -3.49 12.78
C GLN A 113 -21.67 -4.04 11.69
N ILE A 114 -20.94 -3.22 10.95
CA ILE A 114 -19.97 -3.75 9.98
C ILE A 114 -18.81 -4.39 10.74
N ASN A 115 -18.67 -5.70 10.58
CA ASN A 115 -17.57 -6.46 11.18
C ASN A 115 -16.22 -5.86 10.71
N PRO A 116 -15.37 -5.33 11.62
CA PRO A 116 -14.10 -4.72 11.25
C PRO A 116 -13.11 -5.71 10.61
N ASN A 117 -13.32 -7.01 10.80
CA ASN A 117 -12.47 -8.07 10.28
C ASN A 117 -12.92 -8.61 8.92
N ILE A 118 -13.94 -8.00 8.30
CA ILE A 118 -14.41 -8.43 6.98
C ILE A 118 -13.32 -8.17 5.93
N ARG A 119 -12.93 -9.22 5.23
CA ARG A 119 -11.97 -9.09 4.12
C ARG A 119 -12.73 -8.63 2.87
N THR A 120 -12.28 -7.54 2.28
CA THR A 120 -12.83 -7.00 1.06
C THR A 120 -11.74 -6.84 -0.01
N ASN A 121 -12.06 -7.17 -1.26
CA ASN A 121 -11.13 -7.07 -2.39
C ASN A 121 -11.42 -5.81 -3.22
N ASN A 122 -12.41 -5.86 -4.09
CA ASN A 122 -12.76 -4.80 -5.02
C ASN A 122 -14.16 -4.26 -4.73
N VAL A 123 -14.51 -3.22 -5.47
CA VAL A 123 -15.85 -2.62 -5.45
C VAL A 123 -16.47 -2.80 -6.81
N SER A 124 -17.73 -3.22 -6.86
CA SER A 124 -18.51 -3.30 -8.09
C SER A 124 -19.93 -2.76 -7.90
N ILE A 125 -20.49 -2.20 -8.97
CA ILE A 125 -21.90 -1.83 -9.09
C ILE A 125 -22.67 -2.83 -9.98
N ASN A 126 -21.97 -3.83 -10.52
CA ASN A 126 -22.56 -4.86 -11.36
C ASN A 126 -22.51 -6.22 -10.62
N SER A 127 -23.68 -6.73 -10.24
CA SER A 127 -23.85 -8.00 -9.53
C SER A 127 -23.24 -9.20 -10.26
N LYS A 128 -23.24 -9.19 -11.59
CA LYS A 128 -22.70 -10.27 -12.43
C LYS A 128 -21.15 -10.31 -12.47
N SER A 129 -20.49 -9.19 -12.19
CA SER A 129 -19.00 -9.09 -12.17
C SER A 129 -18.42 -9.17 -10.77
N ILE A 130 -19.20 -9.55 -9.78
CA ILE A 130 -18.77 -9.75 -8.41
C ILE A 130 -17.89 -11.00 -8.31
N ASN A 131 -16.76 -10.86 -7.63
CA ASN A 131 -15.87 -11.94 -7.22
C ASN A 131 -15.92 -12.14 -5.70
N LYS A 132 -15.30 -13.22 -5.26
CA LYS A 132 -15.22 -13.54 -3.82
C LYS A 132 -14.58 -12.39 -3.03
N ASN A 133 -15.24 -11.98 -1.97
CA ASN A 133 -14.86 -10.88 -1.09
C ASN A 133 -14.95 -9.48 -1.72
N ASP A 134 -15.66 -9.28 -2.82
CA ASP A 134 -15.94 -7.95 -3.33
C ASP A 134 -17.05 -7.25 -2.51
N ILE A 135 -17.09 -5.91 -2.64
CA ILE A 135 -18.15 -5.07 -2.10
C ILE A 135 -19.09 -4.69 -3.25
N PHE A 136 -20.36 -4.94 -3.10
CA PHE A 136 -21.38 -4.51 -4.06
C PHE A 136 -22.05 -3.22 -3.60
N PHE A 137 -22.10 -2.23 -4.47
CA PHE A 137 -22.87 -1.01 -4.27
C PHE A 137 -24.17 -1.10 -5.08
N ALA A 138 -25.28 -1.21 -4.38
CA ALA A 138 -26.62 -1.24 -4.96
C ALA A 138 -27.13 0.18 -5.26
N ILE A 139 -26.65 0.73 -6.37
CA ILE A 139 -27.00 2.09 -6.79
C ILE A 139 -28.33 2.07 -7.54
N LYS A 140 -29.25 2.96 -7.15
CA LYS A 140 -30.47 3.23 -7.92
C LYS A 140 -30.14 4.22 -9.03
N GLY A 141 -30.12 3.74 -10.26
CA GLY A 141 -29.99 4.56 -11.47
C GLY A 141 -31.34 4.88 -12.11
N ASN A 142 -31.31 5.63 -13.21
CA ASN A 142 -32.52 6.01 -13.94
C ASN A 142 -33.23 4.81 -14.55
N ASN A 143 -32.50 3.80 -15.02
CA ASN A 143 -33.05 2.67 -15.77
C ASN A 143 -33.06 1.35 -14.99
N LYS A 144 -32.28 1.26 -13.92
CA LYS A 144 -32.14 0.04 -13.11
C LYS A 144 -31.99 0.40 -11.64
N ASP A 145 -32.57 -0.41 -10.78
CA ASP A 145 -32.41 -0.32 -9.33
C ASP A 145 -31.47 -1.43 -8.85
N GLY A 146 -30.24 -1.05 -8.42
CA GLY A 146 -29.26 -1.98 -7.89
C GLY A 146 -29.72 -2.75 -6.67
N ASN A 147 -30.68 -2.23 -5.91
CA ASN A 147 -31.21 -2.92 -4.73
C ASN A 147 -31.92 -4.25 -5.07
N LEU A 148 -32.38 -4.41 -6.31
CA LEU A 148 -32.97 -5.66 -6.77
C LEU A 148 -31.97 -6.80 -6.94
N TYR A 149 -30.67 -6.46 -7.05
CA TYR A 149 -29.59 -7.40 -7.31
C TYR A 149 -28.76 -7.76 -6.06
N VAL A 150 -29.19 -7.34 -4.88
CA VAL A 150 -28.47 -7.60 -3.61
C VAL A 150 -28.30 -9.10 -3.37
N LYS A 151 -29.35 -9.90 -3.59
CA LYS A 151 -29.30 -11.37 -3.41
C LYS A 151 -28.32 -12.00 -4.39
N GLU A 152 -28.37 -11.60 -5.66
CA GLU A 152 -27.45 -12.10 -6.69
C GLU A 152 -25.98 -11.75 -6.37
N ALA A 153 -25.73 -10.53 -5.88
CA ALA A 153 -24.37 -10.13 -5.49
C ALA A 153 -23.79 -11.01 -4.37
N PHE A 154 -24.61 -11.34 -3.35
CA PHE A 154 -24.16 -12.28 -2.31
C PHE A 154 -23.92 -13.69 -2.84
N GLN A 155 -24.78 -14.17 -3.73
CA GLN A 155 -24.62 -15.50 -4.37
C GLN A 155 -23.33 -15.56 -5.20
N ASN A 156 -22.93 -14.45 -5.84
CA ASN A 156 -21.70 -14.35 -6.62
C ASN A 156 -20.44 -14.08 -5.77
N GLY A 157 -20.59 -13.95 -4.44
CA GLY A 157 -19.45 -13.91 -3.52
C GLY A 157 -19.16 -12.55 -2.89
N ALA A 158 -20.06 -11.57 -3.00
CA ALA A 158 -19.92 -10.32 -2.26
C ALA A 158 -19.82 -10.59 -0.75
N SER A 159 -18.82 -10.01 -0.11
CA SER A 159 -18.68 -10.07 1.35
C SER A 159 -19.47 -8.97 2.06
N LEU A 160 -19.75 -7.90 1.35
CA LEU A 160 -20.50 -6.75 1.86
C LEU A 160 -21.33 -6.15 0.73
N VAL A 161 -22.55 -5.73 1.07
CA VAL A 161 -23.44 -5.00 0.16
C VAL A 161 -23.84 -3.68 0.81
N ILE A 162 -23.70 -2.60 0.07
CA ILE A 162 -24.19 -1.28 0.44
C ILE A 162 -25.41 -0.98 -0.42
N ALA A 163 -26.56 -0.90 0.23
CA ALA A 163 -27.85 -0.70 -0.41
C ALA A 163 -28.60 0.45 0.26
N ASN A 164 -29.46 1.11 -0.48
CA ASN A 164 -30.37 2.09 0.09
C ASN A 164 -31.37 1.39 1.02
N ASN A 165 -31.42 1.83 2.27
CA ASN A 165 -32.38 1.32 3.24
C ASN A 165 -33.76 1.86 2.90
N GLN A 166 -34.48 1.22 1.97
CA GLN A 166 -35.90 1.40 1.87
C GLN A 166 -36.52 0.67 3.07
N LYS A 167 -36.85 1.41 4.12
CA LYS A 167 -37.77 0.91 5.13
C LYS A 167 -39.01 0.39 4.35
N LYS A 168 -39.15 -0.92 4.21
CA LYS A 168 -40.42 -1.51 3.86
C LYS A 168 -41.36 -1.06 4.96
N LYS A 169 -42.29 -0.14 4.67
CA LYS A 169 -43.47 0.00 5.48
C LYS A 169 -44.16 -1.35 5.41
N LEU A 170 -44.16 -2.07 6.51
CA LEU A 170 -45.09 -3.17 6.78
C LEU A 170 -46.47 -2.62 6.88
#